data_81b7093f2f84e8a8fe25ad4001eeefcd
#
_entry.id   81b7093f2f84e8a8fe25ad4001eeefcd
#
_cell.length_a   1.000
_cell.length_b   1.000
_cell.length_c   1.000
_cell.angle_alpha   90.00
_cell.angle_beta   90.00
_cell.angle_gamma   90.00
#
_symmetry.space_group_name_H-M   'P 1'
#
loop_
_entity.id
_entity.type
_entity.pdbx_description
1 polymer ?
#
loop_
_entity_poly.entity_id
_entity_poly.type
_entity_poly.pdbx_seq_one_letter_code
_entity_poly.pdbx_strand_id
1 'polypeptide(L)'
;MRYSGPLSGTHNTYVVFNIGSTKADQSGKKGKLRPRTLPVEQGSPGELLRDLLARRHGVTRGSEPVLRRVPLFQNYNGSHLTRDTVMRFIRKVLKEAGWSDERCLLYGTHSCRIGGCTALFGLGATADVIQNMGGCSSEAWKTYIRLQQVHLMSFARRMCV
;
A
#
# COMPACT_ATOMS: atom_id res chain seq x y z
N MET A 1 13.83 -1.04 9.05
CA MET A 1 12.78 -0.01 8.93
C MET A 1 13.23 1.19 9.72
N ARG A 2 13.04 2.41 9.20
CA ARG A 2 13.40 3.64 9.90
C ARG A 2 12.14 4.48 10.12
N TYR A 3 11.98 4.99 11.33
CA TYR A 3 11.00 5.99 11.65
C TYR A 3 11.70 7.35 11.65
N SER A 4 11.23 8.27 10.82
CA SER A 4 11.80 9.60 10.71
C SER A 4 10.88 10.62 11.39
N GLY A 5 11.46 11.55 12.13
CA GLY A 5 10.73 12.64 12.76
C GLY A 5 10.10 13.61 11.74
N PRO A 6 9.51 14.71 12.21
CA PRO A 6 8.88 15.68 11.32
C PRO A 6 9.90 16.24 10.31
N LEU A 7 9.46 16.41 9.08
CA LEU A 7 10.21 17.16 8.09
C LEU A 7 10.38 18.60 8.60
N SER A 8 11.55 19.18 8.35
CA SER A 8 11.84 20.57 8.71
C SER A 8 10.71 21.50 8.19
N GLY A 9 10.03 22.19 9.09
CA GLY A 9 8.97 23.12 8.77
C GLY A 9 7.55 22.57 8.68
N THR A 10 7.35 21.25 8.86
CA THR A 10 6.01 20.65 8.91
C THR A 10 5.85 19.80 10.16
N HIS A 11 4.65 19.80 10.77
CA HIS A 11 4.32 18.94 11.92
C HIS A 11 4.08 17.49 11.52
N ASN A 12 4.24 17.15 10.24
CA ASN A 12 3.93 15.83 9.72
C ASN A 12 5.04 14.84 10.09
N THR A 13 4.68 13.80 10.81
CA THR A 13 5.52 12.63 11.02
C THR A 13 5.27 11.60 9.92
N TYR A 14 6.26 10.76 9.62
CA TYR A 14 6.12 9.71 8.63
C TYR A 14 6.87 8.44 9.06
N VAL A 15 6.39 7.31 8.55
CA VAL A 15 7.09 6.03 8.66
C VAL A 15 7.74 5.72 7.33
N VAL A 16 9.04 5.46 7.35
CA VAL A 16 9.80 4.99 6.18
C VAL A 16 10.08 3.51 6.34
N PHE A 17 9.73 2.72 5.34
CA PHE A 17 10.14 1.32 5.27
C PHE A 17 10.75 1.00 3.91
N ASN A 18 11.77 0.14 3.95
CA ASN A 18 12.50 -0.26 2.76
C ASN A 18 12.02 -1.63 2.30
N ILE A 19 11.70 -1.75 1.02
CA ILE A 19 11.40 -3.04 0.40
C ILE A 19 12.71 -3.57 -0.16
N GLY A 20 13.26 -4.63 0.45
CA GLY A 20 14.58 -5.16 0.13
C GLY A 20 14.63 -5.84 -1.24
N SER A 21 13.73 -6.77 -1.50
CA SER A 21 13.65 -7.48 -2.77
C SER A 21 12.21 -7.52 -3.28
N THR A 22 12.06 -7.55 -4.60
CA THR A 22 10.77 -7.69 -5.27
C THR A 22 10.82 -8.88 -6.23
N LYS A 23 9.65 -9.32 -6.70
CA LYS A 23 9.55 -10.39 -7.70
C LYS A 23 10.37 -10.08 -8.97
N ALA A 24 10.50 -8.81 -9.32
CA ALA A 24 11.28 -8.34 -10.48
C ALA A 24 12.78 -8.18 -10.19
N ASP A 25 13.17 -8.21 -8.91
CA ASP A 25 14.55 -8.10 -8.44
C ASP A 25 14.77 -9.06 -7.27
N GLN A 26 14.74 -10.36 -7.57
CA GLN A 26 14.92 -11.41 -6.57
C GLN A 26 16.35 -11.48 -6.03
N SER A 27 17.31 -10.99 -6.82
CA SER A 27 18.73 -10.99 -6.42
C SER A 27 19.14 -9.78 -5.59
N GLY A 28 18.26 -8.77 -5.47
CA GLY A 28 18.59 -7.51 -4.81
C GLY A 28 19.71 -6.71 -5.53
N LYS A 29 20.23 -7.21 -6.65
CA LYS A 29 21.37 -6.61 -7.38
C LYS A 29 21.02 -5.33 -8.14
N LYS A 30 19.74 -5.18 -8.49
CA LYS A 30 19.20 -3.89 -8.99
C LYS A 30 18.89 -2.93 -7.83
N GLY A 31 19.21 -3.34 -6.68
CA GLY A 31 19.26 -2.97 -5.29
C GLY A 31 19.25 -1.53 -4.92
N LYS A 32 18.46 -0.72 -5.54
CA LYS A 32 18.04 0.50 -4.86
C LYS A 32 16.88 0.10 -3.96
N LEU A 33 17.16 -0.06 -2.65
CA LEU A 33 16.15 -0.02 -1.62
C LEU A 33 15.15 1.08 -2.01
N ARG A 34 13.93 0.68 -2.32
CA ARG A 34 12.88 1.65 -2.65
C ARG A 34 12.18 2.02 -1.35
N PRO A 35 12.57 3.14 -0.73
CA PRO A 35 11.90 3.58 0.49
C PRO A 35 10.44 3.88 0.17
N ARG A 36 9.56 3.45 1.05
CA ARG A 36 8.15 3.82 1.04
C ARG A 36 7.91 4.69 2.25
N THR A 37 7.36 5.85 2.02
CA THR A 37 7.04 6.82 3.06
C THR A 37 5.54 6.90 3.22
N LEU A 38 5.06 6.70 4.43
CA LEU A 38 3.65 6.85 4.79
C LEU A 38 3.53 7.96 5.83
N PRO A 39 2.69 8.97 5.59
CA PRO A 39 2.42 10.00 6.59
C PRO A 39 1.73 9.37 7.80
N VAL A 40 2.03 9.89 9.00
CA VAL A 40 1.41 9.47 10.25
C VAL A 40 0.39 10.51 10.64
N GLU A 41 -0.81 10.35 10.12
CA GLU A 41 -1.98 11.16 10.41
C GLU A 41 -3.06 10.28 11.05
N GLN A 42 -3.99 10.87 11.76
CA GLN A 42 -5.08 10.12 12.41
C GLN A 42 -5.84 9.27 11.40
N GLY A 43 -5.98 7.97 11.69
CA GLY A 43 -6.64 7.01 10.83
C GLY A 43 -5.84 6.59 9.58
N SER A 44 -4.63 7.12 9.37
CA SER A 44 -3.82 6.79 8.20
C SER A 44 -3.17 5.40 8.31
N PRO A 45 -2.83 4.77 7.16
CA PRO A 45 -2.02 3.54 7.17
C PRO A 45 -0.67 3.71 7.86
N GLY A 46 -0.09 4.90 7.83
CA GLY A 46 1.17 5.22 8.51
C GLY A 46 1.02 5.17 10.03
N GLU A 47 -0.10 5.67 10.58
CA GLU A 47 -0.40 5.57 12.00
C GLU A 47 -0.55 4.10 12.43
N LEU A 48 -1.35 3.33 11.71
CA LEU A 48 -1.53 1.90 11.99
C LEU A 48 -0.20 1.13 11.94
N LEU A 49 0.66 1.45 10.98
CA LEU A 49 1.98 0.84 10.87
C LEU A 49 2.89 1.25 12.02
N ARG A 50 2.90 2.52 12.41
CA ARG A 50 3.63 3.01 13.58
C ARG A 50 3.22 2.26 14.84
N ASP A 51 1.93 2.13 15.08
CA ASP A 51 1.40 1.46 16.26
C ASP A 51 1.71 -0.04 16.26
N LEU A 52 1.65 -0.68 15.09
CA LEU A 52 2.08 -2.07 14.92
C LEU A 52 3.56 -2.24 15.28
N LEU A 53 4.42 -1.33 14.81
CA LEU A 53 5.85 -1.34 15.08
C LEU A 53 6.15 -1.14 16.57
N ALA A 54 5.48 -0.18 17.20
CA ALA A 54 5.64 0.07 18.64
C ALA A 54 5.23 -1.14 19.47
N ARG A 55 4.04 -1.68 19.23
CA ARG A 55 3.48 -2.80 20.03
C ARG A 55 4.21 -4.12 19.85
N ARG A 56 4.59 -4.45 18.60
CA ARG A 56 5.16 -5.78 18.28
C ARG A 56 6.67 -5.82 18.22
N HIS A 57 7.30 -4.71 17.87
CA HIS A 57 8.73 -4.65 17.60
C HIS A 57 9.48 -3.69 18.52
N GLY A 58 8.78 -2.98 19.40
CA GLY A 58 9.37 -2.01 20.31
C GLY A 58 10.05 -0.83 19.58
N VAL A 59 9.63 -0.57 18.33
CA VAL A 59 10.19 0.52 17.53
C VAL A 59 9.46 1.81 17.88
N THR A 60 10.19 2.76 18.45
CA THR A 60 9.69 4.08 18.82
C THR A 60 10.28 5.16 17.90
N ARG A 61 9.82 6.40 18.07
CA ARG A 61 10.36 7.55 17.34
C ARG A 61 11.87 7.69 17.59
N GLY A 62 12.63 7.83 16.51
CA GLY A 62 14.09 7.95 16.58
C GLY A 62 14.84 6.64 16.84
N SER A 63 14.14 5.51 16.92
CA SER A 63 14.79 4.20 17.05
C SER A 63 15.66 3.90 15.84
N GLU A 64 16.86 3.35 16.10
CA GLU A 64 17.69 2.76 15.07
C GLU A 64 16.94 1.66 14.30
N PRO A 65 17.29 1.41 13.01
CA PRO A 65 16.67 0.38 12.23
C PRO A 65 16.76 -0.98 12.93
N VAL A 66 15.64 -1.56 13.28
CA VAL A 66 15.61 -2.88 13.87
C VAL A 66 15.66 -3.92 12.76
N LEU A 67 16.84 -4.45 12.50
CA LEU A 67 17.04 -5.61 11.64
C LEU A 67 16.63 -6.88 12.39
N ARG A 68 15.34 -7.15 12.46
CA ARG A 68 14.86 -8.41 13.04
C ARG A 68 14.60 -9.42 11.94
N ARG A 69 14.99 -10.67 12.17
CA ARG A 69 14.67 -11.82 11.30
C ARG A 69 13.20 -12.28 11.41
N VAL A 70 12.35 -11.43 11.97
CA VAL A 70 10.93 -11.71 12.14
C VAL A 70 10.12 -10.93 11.12
N PRO A 71 9.08 -11.52 10.53
CA PRO A 71 8.22 -10.85 9.59
C PRO A 71 7.56 -9.62 10.21
N LEU A 72 7.44 -8.55 9.42
CA LEU A 72 6.74 -7.34 9.85
C LEU A 72 5.27 -7.63 10.19
N PHE A 73 4.61 -8.43 9.36
CA PHE A 73 3.23 -8.84 9.55
C PHE A 73 3.17 -10.32 9.94
N GLN A 74 2.52 -10.58 11.05
CA GLN A 74 2.34 -11.92 11.60
C GLN A 74 0.89 -12.12 12.04
N ASN A 75 0.45 -13.37 12.05
CA ASN A 75 -0.77 -13.77 12.71
C ASN A 75 -0.63 -13.63 14.25
N TYR A 76 -1.73 -13.74 14.99
CA TYR A 76 -1.73 -13.68 16.45
C TYR A 76 -0.84 -14.75 17.10
N ASN A 77 -0.74 -15.92 16.49
CA ASN A 77 0.11 -17.04 16.94
C ASN A 77 1.59 -16.91 16.54
N GLY A 78 2.02 -15.77 15.99
CA GLY A 78 3.40 -15.52 15.57
C GLY A 78 3.76 -16.12 14.20
N SER A 79 2.88 -16.88 13.57
CA SER A 79 3.12 -17.44 12.23
C SER A 79 3.13 -16.36 11.15
N HIS A 80 3.74 -16.66 10.01
CA HIS A 80 3.78 -15.74 8.87
C HIS A 80 2.37 -15.44 8.35
N LEU A 81 2.11 -14.16 8.02
CA LEU A 81 0.91 -13.78 7.29
C LEU A 81 1.01 -14.27 5.85
N THR A 82 0.22 -15.28 5.50
CA THR A 82 0.20 -15.85 4.16
C THR A 82 -0.75 -15.10 3.24
N ARG A 83 -0.56 -15.26 1.91
CA ARG A 83 -1.50 -14.76 0.92
C ARG A 83 -2.93 -15.27 1.19
N ASP A 84 -3.08 -16.53 1.53
CA ASP A 84 -4.41 -17.14 1.76
C ASP A 84 -5.09 -16.56 3.00
N THR A 85 -4.32 -16.23 4.03
CA THR A 85 -4.86 -15.53 5.21
C THR A 85 -5.39 -14.15 4.82
N VAL A 86 -4.64 -13.39 4.03
CA VAL A 86 -5.07 -12.07 3.54
C VAL A 86 -6.29 -12.20 2.63
N MET A 87 -6.32 -13.19 1.74
CA MET A 87 -7.46 -13.46 0.85
C MET A 87 -8.73 -13.79 1.62
N ARG A 88 -8.63 -14.65 2.64
CA ARG A 88 -9.77 -15.00 3.51
C ARG A 88 -10.29 -13.76 4.23
N PHE A 89 -9.40 -12.92 4.75
CA PHE A 89 -9.76 -11.68 5.40
C PHE A 89 -10.50 -10.72 4.45
N ILE A 90 -9.98 -10.48 3.24
CA ILE A 90 -10.63 -9.62 2.23
C ILE A 90 -12.03 -10.13 1.95
N ARG A 91 -12.20 -11.42 1.69
CA ARG A 91 -13.52 -12.03 1.40
C ARG A 91 -14.48 -11.92 2.57
N LYS A 92 -13.99 -12.11 3.79
CA LYS A 92 -14.78 -11.93 5.00
C LYS A 92 -15.35 -10.50 5.08
N VAL A 93 -14.48 -9.48 4.92
CA VAL A 93 -14.91 -8.07 4.97
C VAL A 93 -15.94 -7.76 3.87
N LEU A 94 -15.74 -8.28 2.65
CA LEU A 94 -16.69 -8.08 1.55
C LEU A 94 -18.07 -8.73 1.85
N LYS A 95 -18.09 -9.93 2.45
CA LYS A 95 -19.32 -10.58 2.89
C LYS A 95 -20.04 -9.79 3.98
N GLU A 96 -19.31 -9.29 4.97
CA GLU A 96 -19.85 -8.43 6.03
C GLU A 96 -20.41 -7.12 5.45
N ALA A 97 -19.87 -6.65 4.33
CA ALA A 97 -20.39 -5.52 3.57
C ALA A 97 -21.60 -5.89 2.66
N GLY A 98 -22.13 -7.11 2.74
CA GLY A 98 -23.32 -7.54 2.01
C GLY A 98 -23.08 -8.03 0.57
N TRP A 99 -21.82 -8.36 0.21
CA TRP A 99 -21.52 -8.88 -1.12
C TRP A 99 -21.80 -10.38 -1.23
N SER A 100 -22.34 -10.82 -2.39
CA SER A 100 -22.55 -12.23 -2.66
C SER A 100 -21.24 -13.02 -2.75
N ASP A 101 -21.30 -14.33 -2.53
CA ASP A 101 -20.13 -15.20 -2.57
C ASP A 101 -19.44 -15.17 -3.94
N GLU A 102 -20.21 -15.18 -5.02
CA GLU A 102 -19.69 -15.12 -6.38
C GLU A 102 -18.90 -13.83 -6.60
N ARG A 103 -19.42 -12.69 -6.13
CA ARG A 103 -18.70 -11.42 -6.22
C ARG A 103 -17.44 -11.41 -5.38
N CYS A 104 -17.48 -11.96 -4.16
CA CYS A 104 -16.31 -12.06 -3.30
C CYS A 104 -15.17 -12.86 -3.93
N LEU A 105 -15.47 -13.88 -4.74
CA LEU A 105 -14.47 -14.69 -5.43
C LEU A 105 -13.68 -13.91 -6.49
N LEU A 106 -14.27 -12.84 -7.06
CA LEU A 106 -13.61 -11.99 -8.05
C LEU A 106 -12.52 -11.10 -7.44
N TYR A 107 -12.47 -10.98 -6.11
CA TYR A 107 -11.55 -10.09 -5.42
C TYR A 107 -10.42 -10.84 -4.74
N GLY A 108 -9.24 -10.22 -4.79
CA GLY A 108 -8.05 -10.77 -4.19
C GLY A 108 -7.00 -9.70 -3.87
N THR A 109 -5.82 -10.13 -3.47
CA THR A 109 -4.71 -9.22 -3.14
C THR A 109 -4.32 -8.30 -4.31
N HIS A 110 -4.49 -8.78 -5.56
CA HIS A 110 -4.23 -7.98 -6.76
C HIS A 110 -5.25 -6.86 -6.96
N SER A 111 -6.49 -7.08 -6.50
CA SER A 111 -7.55 -6.05 -6.56
C SER A 111 -7.20 -4.80 -5.78
N CYS A 112 -6.47 -4.94 -4.65
CA CYS A 112 -5.98 -3.79 -3.88
C CYS A 112 -5.02 -2.92 -4.71
N ARG A 113 -4.14 -3.54 -5.52
CA ARG A 113 -3.24 -2.80 -6.42
C ARG A 113 -4.00 -2.11 -7.53
N ILE A 114 -4.94 -2.81 -8.16
CA ILE A 114 -5.82 -2.23 -9.19
C ILE A 114 -6.58 -1.03 -8.63
N GLY A 115 -7.22 -1.19 -7.47
CA GLY A 115 -7.96 -0.13 -6.79
C GLY A 115 -7.09 1.07 -6.45
N GLY A 116 -5.90 0.82 -5.88
CA GLY A 116 -4.94 1.88 -5.55
C GLY A 116 -4.47 2.68 -6.76
N CYS A 117 -4.09 2.02 -7.85
CA CYS A 117 -3.69 2.70 -9.09
C CYS A 117 -4.86 3.48 -9.70
N THR A 118 -6.06 2.91 -9.69
CA THR A 118 -7.27 3.60 -10.21
C THR A 118 -7.61 4.83 -9.37
N ALA A 119 -7.52 4.74 -8.04
CA ALA A 119 -7.77 5.86 -7.15
C ALA A 119 -6.75 7.00 -7.36
N LEU A 120 -5.46 6.67 -7.42
CA LEU A 120 -4.40 7.65 -7.71
C LEU A 120 -4.62 8.35 -9.05
N PHE A 121 -4.98 7.59 -10.08
CA PHE A 121 -5.30 8.15 -11.39
C PHE A 121 -6.51 9.10 -11.31
N GLY A 122 -7.57 8.71 -10.59
CA GLY A 122 -8.76 9.54 -10.38
C GLY A 122 -8.48 10.84 -9.61
N LEU A 123 -7.45 10.84 -8.77
CA LEU A 123 -6.94 12.03 -8.06
C LEU A 123 -6.02 12.91 -8.91
N GLY A 124 -5.76 12.54 -10.17
CA GLY A 124 -4.89 13.28 -11.08
C GLY A 124 -3.39 13.07 -10.81
N ALA A 125 -3.01 11.99 -10.11
CA ALA A 125 -1.61 11.68 -9.90
C ALA A 125 -0.87 11.40 -11.21
N THR A 126 0.38 11.87 -11.31
CA THR A 126 1.22 11.63 -12.49
C THR A 126 1.58 10.14 -12.64
N ALA A 127 1.95 9.75 -13.86
CA ALA A 127 2.38 8.39 -14.15
C ALA A 127 3.50 7.90 -13.21
N ASP A 128 4.48 8.75 -12.94
CA ASP A 128 5.61 8.44 -12.06
C ASP A 128 5.16 8.19 -10.62
N VAL A 129 4.20 8.95 -10.11
CA VAL A 129 3.61 8.75 -8.78
C VAL A 129 2.89 7.42 -8.73
N ILE A 130 2.06 7.11 -9.74
CA ILE A 130 1.30 5.85 -9.81
C ILE A 130 2.26 4.66 -9.90
N GLN A 131 3.28 4.74 -10.75
CA GLN A 131 4.31 3.69 -10.88
C GLN A 131 5.05 3.47 -9.57
N ASN A 132 5.49 4.55 -8.94
CA ASN A 132 6.25 4.49 -7.69
C ASN A 132 5.38 3.88 -6.58
N MET A 133 4.21 4.41 -6.31
CA MET A 133 3.31 3.93 -5.26
C MET A 133 2.76 2.52 -5.55
N GLY A 134 2.44 2.22 -6.81
CA GLY A 134 2.02 0.89 -7.25
C GLY A 134 3.14 -0.15 -7.26
N GLY A 135 4.40 0.27 -7.14
CA GLY A 135 5.56 -0.63 -7.22
C GLY A 135 5.73 -1.23 -8.62
N CYS A 136 5.31 -0.53 -9.66
CA CYS A 136 5.42 -0.96 -11.05
C CYS A 136 6.74 -0.45 -11.65
N SER A 137 7.52 -1.33 -12.27
CA SER A 137 8.78 -0.97 -12.96
C SER A 137 8.57 -0.61 -14.43
N SER A 138 7.36 -0.78 -14.94
CA SER A 138 7.01 -0.58 -16.35
C SER A 138 5.64 0.09 -16.46
N GLU A 139 5.21 0.36 -17.67
CA GLU A 139 3.89 0.88 -18.03
C GLU A 139 2.71 -0.06 -17.68
N ALA A 140 2.98 -1.24 -17.09
CA ALA A 140 1.95 -2.21 -16.72
C ALA A 140 0.87 -1.64 -15.77
N TRP A 141 1.18 -0.55 -15.06
CA TRP A 141 0.20 0.16 -14.24
C TRP A 141 -1.01 0.65 -15.05
N LYS A 142 -0.84 0.95 -16.34
CA LYS A 142 -1.95 1.38 -17.23
C LYS A 142 -3.03 0.31 -17.33
N THR A 143 -2.66 -0.97 -17.28
CA THR A 143 -3.62 -2.07 -17.32
C THR A 143 -4.45 -2.19 -16.04
N TYR A 144 -4.02 -1.52 -14.96
CA TYR A 144 -4.71 -1.51 -13.67
C TYR A 144 -5.76 -0.40 -13.56
N ILE A 145 -5.71 0.60 -14.44
CA ILE A 145 -6.68 1.68 -14.41
C ILE A 145 -8.04 1.16 -14.86
N ARG A 146 -9.03 1.33 -13.99
CA ARG A 146 -10.44 0.98 -14.23
C ARG A 146 -11.28 2.25 -14.09
N LEU A 147 -11.34 3.03 -15.15
CA LEU A 147 -12.17 4.24 -15.15
C LEU A 147 -13.64 3.84 -15.08
N GLN A 148 -14.32 4.32 -14.08
CA GLN A 148 -15.76 4.21 -13.99
C GLN A 148 -16.41 5.18 -15.02
N GLN A 149 -17.57 4.80 -15.52
CA GLN A 149 -18.30 5.60 -16.50
C GLN A 149 -18.56 7.05 -16.03
N VAL A 150 -18.77 7.23 -14.72
CA VAL A 150 -18.91 8.53 -14.08
C VAL A 150 -17.69 9.44 -14.32
N HIS A 151 -16.47 8.89 -14.24
CA HIS A 151 -15.24 9.66 -14.50
C HIS A 151 -15.13 10.04 -15.97
N LEU A 152 -15.44 9.09 -16.88
CA LEU A 152 -15.45 9.38 -18.32
C LEU A 152 -16.44 10.47 -18.68
N MET A 153 -17.65 10.44 -18.08
CA MET A 153 -18.66 11.49 -18.29
C MET A 153 -18.21 12.85 -17.75
N SER A 154 -17.49 12.89 -16.61
CA SER A 154 -16.95 14.14 -16.06
C SER A 154 -15.91 14.78 -16.98
N PHE A 155 -15.06 13.98 -17.61
CA PHE A 155 -14.11 14.46 -18.62
C PHE A 155 -14.83 14.95 -19.89
N ALA A 156 -15.79 14.17 -20.38
CA ALA A 156 -16.57 14.57 -21.56
C ALA A 156 -17.26 15.93 -21.36
N ARG A 157 -17.87 16.16 -20.19
CA ARG A 157 -18.49 17.44 -19.87
C ARG A 157 -17.51 18.62 -19.89
N ARG A 158 -16.26 18.42 -19.46
CA ARG A 158 -15.22 19.46 -19.48
C ARG A 158 -14.70 19.76 -20.88
N MET A 159 -14.87 18.86 -21.82
CA MET A 159 -14.48 19.05 -23.22
C MET A 159 -15.54 19.80 -24.03
N CYS A 160 -16.76 19.93 -23.51
CA CYS A 160 -17.88 20.61 -24.14
C CYS A 160 -18.05 22.10 -23.69
N VAL A 161 -17.03 22.66 -23.05
CA VAL A 161 -17.03 24.07 -22.58
C VAL A 161 -16.15 24.92 -23.45
#